data_b364f9982b2f7b7cca78039127bdee95
#
_entry.id   b364f9982b2f7b7cca78039127bdee95
#
_cell.length_a   1.000
_cell.length_b   1.000
_cell.length_c   1.000
_cell.angle_alpha   90.00
_cell.angle_beta   90.00
_cell.angle_gamma   90.00
#
_symmetry.space_group_name_H-M   'P 1'
#
loop_
_entity.id
_entity.type
_entity.pdbx_description
1 polymer ?
#
loop_
_entity_poly.entity_id
_entity_poly.type
_entity_poly.pdbx_seq_one_letter_code
_entity_poly.pdbx_strand_id
1 'polypeptide(L)'
;MNLTLFFIFIFAGAGLLLILWSLRSKFAVSNKTTKQKGKNQKKQKTTPCPLCNSMLYQGENLVTRIYSGMEAKEQRATIHGCPYCFPVPSLAVKRTCPVWHQTVPPAGHLDAFLFIRDTGKRHIHITGCTECHKRNKR
;
A
#
# COMPACT_ATOMS: atom_id res chain seq x y z
N MET A 1 -14.02 -47.60 -49.21
CA MET A 1 -13.60 -46.64 -48.24
C MET A 1 -12.10 -46.88 -48.05
N ASN A 2 -11.26 -45.94 -48.56
CA ASN A 2 -9.82 -46.19 -48.68
C ASN A 2 -9.14 -46.20 -47.30
N LEU A 3 -8.49 -47.30 -46.98
CA LEU A 3 -7.75 -47.51 -45.73
C LEU A 3 -6.75 -46.36 -45.45
N THR A 4 -6.17 -45.77 -46.48
CA THR A 4 -5.27 -44.62 -46.43
C THR A 4 -5.95 -43.34 -45.88
N LEU A 5 -7.20 -43.09 -46.27
CA LEU A 5 -7.94 -41.93 -45.74
C LEU A 5 -8.25 -42.11 -44.24
N PHE A 6 -8.52 -43.34 -43.81
CA PHE A 6 -8.78 -43.62 -42.40
C PHE A 6 -7.56 -43.34 -41.52
N PHE A 7 -6.36 -43.71 -41.94
CA PHE A 7 -5.12 -43.37 -41.22
C PHE A 7 -4.84 -41.88 -41.18
N ILE A 8 -5.11 -41.11 -42.24
CA ILE A 8 -4.93 -39.67 -42.28
C ILE A 8 -5.82 -39.00 -41.23
N PHE A 9 -7.08 -39.39 -41.09
CA PHE A 9 -7.97 -38.81 -40.07
C PHE A 9 -7.54 -39.15 -38.64
N ILE A 10 -7.01 -40.33 -38.37
CA ILE A 10 -6.51 -40.74 -37.06
C ILE A 10 -5.29 -39.86 -36.67
N PHE A 11 -4.32 -39.74 -37.58
CA PHE A 11 -3.12 -38.91 -37.30
C PHE A 11 -3.44 -37.43 -37.18
N ALA A 12 -4.36 -36.90 -37.98
CA ALA A 12 -4.82 -35.50 -37.86
C ALA A 12 -5.52 -35.27 -36.53
N GLY A 13 -6.38 -36.18 -36.09
CA GLY A 13 -7.07 -36.08 -34.80
C GLY A 13 -6.11 -36.16 -33.58
N ALA A 14 -5.16 -37.08 -33.63
CA ALA A 14 -4.15 -37.22 -32.57
C ALA A 14 -3.25 -36.00 -32.47
N GLY A 15 -2.84 -35.42 -33.62
CA GLY A 15 -2.06 -34.16 -33.65
C GLY A 15 -2.81 -33.00 -33.05
N LEU A 16 -4.10 -32.86 -33.37
CA LEU A 16 -4.94 -31.76 -32.81
C LEU A 16 -5.08 -31.89 -31.29
N LEU A 17 -5.26 -33.10 -30.77
CA LEU A 17 -5.36 -33.32 -29.31
C LEU A 17 -4.05 -32.99 -28.57
N LEU A 18 -2.91 -33.33 -29.16
CA LEU A 18 -1.60 -32.98 -28.59
C LEU A 18 -1.37 -31.46 -28.56
N ILE A 19 -1.78 -30.76 -29.62
CA ILE A 19 -1.69 -29.27 -29.66
C ILE A 19 -2.61 -28.64 -28.60
N LEU A 20 -3.85 -29.12 -28.50
CA LEU A 20 -4.77 -28.62 -27.47
C LEU A 20 -4.29 -28.91 -26.04
N TRP A 21 -3.66 -30.07 -25.83
CA TRP A 21 -3.07 -30.42 -24.53
C TRP A 21 -1.86 -29.55 -24.21
N SER A 22 -1.01 -29.25 -25.17
CA SER A 22 0.15 -28.38 -25.02
C SER A 22 -0.26 -26.92 -24.79
N LEU A 23 -1.33 -26.44 -25.42
CA LEU A 23 -1.89 -25.10 -25.17
C LEU A 23 -2.51 -25.02 -23.77
N ARG A 24 -3.24 -26.04 -23.32
CA ARG A 24 -3.76 -26.09 -21.94
C ARG A 24 -2.66 -26.06 -20.89
N SER A 25 -1.53 -26.70 -21.13
CA SER A 25 -0.41 -26.72 -20.20
C SER A 25 0.28 -25.33 -20.10
N LYS A 26 0.23 -24.52 -21.15
CA LYS A 26 0.77 -23.16 -21.15
C LYS A 26 -0.19 -22.14 -20.53
N PHE A 27 -1.50 -22.42 -20.54
CA PHE A 27 -2.53 -21.59 -19.86
C PHE A 27 -2.82 -22.03 -18.42
N ALA A 28 -2.15 -23.02 -17.89
CA ALA A 28 -1.99 -23.16 -16.46
C ALA A 28 -1.15 -21.96 -15.99
N VAL A 29 -1.76 -20.77 -16.02
CA VAL A 29 -1.29 -19.59 -15.32
C VAL A 29 -0.94 -20.08 -13.93
N SER A 30 0.35 -20.01 -13.65
CA SER A 30 0.92 -20.20 -12.34
C SER A 30 0.24 -19.25 -11.36
N ASN A 31 -0.96 -19.62 -10.89
CA ASN A 31 -1.44 -19.20 -9.59
C ASN A 31 -0.50 -19.88 -8.57
N LYS A 32 0.75 -19.44 -8.55
CA LYS A 32 1.52 -19.44 -7.33
C LYS A 32 0.80 -18.49 -6.38
N THR A 33 -0.35 -18.94 -5.89
CA THR A 33 -0.79 -18.59 -4.55
C THR A 33 0.40 -18.95 -3.69
N THR A 34 1.23 -17.95 -3.42
CA THR A 34 2.22 -18.02 -2.37
C THR A 34 1.40 -18.33 -1.12
N LYS A 35 1.26 -19.62 -0.79
CA LYS A 35 0.87 -20.04 0.54
C LYS A 35 1.91 -19.41 1.45
N GLN A 36 1.67 -18.18 1.83
CA GLN A 36 2.28 -17.61 3.00
C GLN A 36 1.84 -18.53 4.15
N LYS A 37 2.73 -19.46 4.43
CA LYS A 37 2.71 -20.31 5.62
C LYS A 37 2.58 -19.32 6.76
N GLY A 38 1.34 -19.16 7.26
CA GLY A 38 1.02 -18.28 8.37
C GLY A 38 1.84 -18.71 9.57
N LYS A 39 3.05 -18.19 9.67
CA LYS A 39 3.67 -18.02 10.98
C LYS A 39 2.76 -17.05 11.70
N ASN A 40 2.07 -17.52 12.71
CA ASN A 40 1.44 -16.73 13.76
C ASN A 40 2.52 -15.92 14.48
N GLN A 41 3.13 -14.97 13.75
CA GLN A 41 3.91 -13.91 14.38
C GLN A 41 2.86 -13.02 15.05
N LYS A 42 2.82 -13.02 16.37
CA LYS A 42 2.15 -11.99 17.15
C LYS A 42 2.59 -10.67 16.53
N LYS A 43 1.72 -10.01 15.77
CA LYS A 43 2.00 -8.72 15.15
C LYS A 43 2.38 -7.75 16.27
N GLN A 44 3.65 -7.43 16.38
CA GLN A 44 4.13 -6.53 17.42
C GLN A 44 3.64 -5.12 17.10
N LYS A 45 2.93 -4.52 18.05
CA LYS A 45 2.51 -3.12 17.96
C LYS A 45 3.76 -2.24 17.97
N THR A 46 3.88 -1.30 17.05
CA THR A 46 5.08 -0.47 16.93
C THR A 46 4.84 0.97 17.37
N THR A 47 3.94 1.68 16.68
CA THR A 47 3.78 3.13 16.86
C THR A 47 2.32 3.52 16.63
N PRO A 48 1.75 4.44 17.41
CA PRO A 48 0.41 4.97 17.15
C PRO A 48 0.43 5.92 15.94
N CYS A 49 -0.67 5.92 15.18
CA CYS A 49 -0.87 6.88 14.11
C CYS A 49 -1.07 8.29 14.69
N PRO A 50 -0.34 9.32 14.23
CA PRO A 50 -0.45 10.67 14.77
C PRO A 50 -1.79 11.36 14.48
N LEU A 51 -2.58 10.85 13.51
CA LEU A 51 -3.88 11.40 13.15
C LEU A 51 -5.04 10.75 13.91
N CYS A 52 -5.04 9.44 14.10
CA CYS A 52 -6.19 8.72 14.65
C CYS A 52 -5.87 7.90 15.89
N ASN A 53 -4.63 7.90 16.32
CA ASN A 53 -4.12 7.17 17.48
C ASN A 53 -4.28 5.63 17.40
N SER A 54 -4.69 5.08 16.24
CA SER A 54 -4.73 3.63 16.04
C SER A 54 -3.31 3.06 16.09
N MET A 55 -3.12 1.98 16.82
CA MET A 55 -1.82 1.30 16.91
C MET A 55 -1.52 0.59 15.59
N LEU A 56 -0.39 0.91 15.01
CA LEU A 56 0.14 0.25 13.82
C LEU A 56 0.88 -1.02 14.21
N TYR A 57 0.79 -2.03 13.36
CA TYR A 57 1.54 -3.27 13.49
C TYR A 57 2.74 -3.27 12.54
N GLN A 58 3.65 -4.18 12.78
CA GLN A 58 4.81 -4.36 11.91
C GLN A 58 4.37 -4.61 10.46
N GLY A 59 4.86 -3.78 9.53
CA GLY A 59 4.47 -3.79 8.11
C GLY A 59 3.35 -2.83 7.74
N GLU A 60 2.65 -2.23 8.70
CA GLU A 60 1.68 -1.15 8.45
C GLU A 60 2.38 0.20 8.51
N ASN A 61 2.22 1.00 7.46
CA ASN A 61 2.93 2.27 7.33
C ASN A 61 1.95 3.44 7.21
N LEU A 62 2.43 4.61 7.59
CA LEU A 62 1.75 5.88 7.31
C LEU A 62 1.90 6.24 5.83
N VAL A 63 0.84 6.72 5.22
CA VAL A 63 0.90 7.35 3.90
C VAL A 63 1.44 8.75 4.07
N THR A 64 2.68 8.95 3.61
CA THR A 64 3.42 10.21 3.73
C THR A 64 3.93 10.63 2.37
N ARG A 65 3.77 11.91 2.03
CA ARG A 65 4.36 12.51 0.83
C ARG A 65 5.48 13.43 1.27
N ILE A 66 6.65 13.27 0.67
CA ILE A 66 7.83 14.10 0.91
C ILE A 66 8.06 14.94 -0.34
N TYR A 67 8.29 16.23 -0.15
CA TYR A 67 8.53 17.19 -1.23
C TYR A 67 10.03 17.45 -1.33
N SER A 68 10.63 17.00 -2.45
CA SER A 68 12.01 17.31 -2.79
C SER A 68 12.11 18.73 -3.36
N GLY A 69 13.16 19.46 -3.00
CA GLY A 69 13.40 20.85 -3.48
C GLY A 69 13.92 21.81 -2.41
N MET A 70 13.99 21.37 -1.17
CA MET A 70 14.67 22.04 -0.07
C MET A 70 16.05 21.39 0.17
N GLU A 71 16.85 21.96 1.06
CA GLU A 71 18.14 21.39 1.43
C GLU A 71 18.00 19.90 1.81
N ALA A 72 19.00 19.10 1.46
CA ALA A 72 18.96 17.65 1.62
C ALA A 72 18.71 17.20 3.07
N LYS A 73 19.00 18.06 4.05
CA LYS A 73 18.84 17.78 5.49
C LYS A 73 17.46 18.10 6.04
N GLU A 74 16.68 18.96 5.36
CA GLU A 74 15.33 19.36 5.77
C GLU A 74 14.38 19.29 4.57
N GLN A 75 13.30 18.54 4.70
CA GLN A 75 12.33 18.34 3.63
C GLN A 75 10.91 18.52 4.15
N ARG A 76 10.08 19.24 3.41
CA ARG A 76 8.66 19.32 3.72
C ARG A 76 8.01 17.96 3.48
N ALA A 77 7.08 17.59 4.36
CA ALA A 77 6.32 16.37 4.26
C ALA A 77 4.86 16.59 4.63
N THR A 78 3.96 15.80 4.06
CA THR A 78 2.56 15.72 4.48
C THR A 78 2.24 14.29 4.89
N ILE A 79 1.52 14.13 6.01
CA ILE A 79 1.09 12.83 6.52
C ILE A 79 -0.42 12.72 6.32
N HIS A 80 -0.84 11.81 5.44
CA HIS A 80 -2.26 11.63 5.09
C HIS A 80 -2.99 10.70 6.05
N GLY A 81 -2.29 9.75 6.66
CA GLY A 81 -2.85 8.83 7.65
C GLY A 81 -2.30 7.42 7.56
N CYS A 82 -2.93 6.52 8.28
CA CYS A 82 -2.63 5.10 8.30
C CYS A 82 -3.74 4.31 7.59
N PRO A 83 -3.59 2.99 7.35
CA PRO A 83 -4.62 2.19 6.69
C PRO A 83 -6.01 2.22 7.34
N TYR A 84 -6.09 2.59 8.62
CA TYR A 84 -7.37 2.68 9.36
C TYR A 84 -8.08 4.02 9.17
N CYS A 85 -7.38 5.09 8.80
CA CYS A 85 -7.95 6.43 8.68
C CYS A 85 -7.74 7.10 7.32
N PHE A 86 -7.14 6.42 6.37
CA PHE A 86 -6.90 6.91 5.01
C PHE A 86 -6.81 5.74 4.01
N PRO A 87 -7.35 5.84 2.77
CA PRO A 87 -8.02 7.03 2.20
C PRO A 87 -9.45 7.25 2.72
N VAL A 88 -10.13 6.20 3.17
CA VAL A 88 -11.48 6.27 3.72
C VAL A 88 -11.42 5.92 5.20
N PRO A 89 -11.68 6.89 6.10
CA PRO A 89 -11.71 6.61 7.53
C PRO A 89 -12.81 5.60 7.85
N SER A 90 -12.54 4.63 8.70
CA SER A 90 -13.60 3.80 9.26
C SER A 90 -14.52 4.66 10.13
N LEU A 91 -15.81 4.35 10.19
CA LEU A 91 -16.84 5.15 10.87
C LEU A 91 -16.53 5.45 12.35
N ALA A 92 -15.74 4.60 13.00
CA ALA A 92 -15.36 4.75 14.41
C ALA A 92 -14.07 5.57 14.62
N VAL A 93 -13.38 5.96 13.55
CA VAL A 93 -12.04 6.57 13.65
C VAL A 93 -12.11 8.08 13.50
N LYS A 94 -11.88 8.79 14.61
CA LYS A 94 -11.76 10.26 14.63
C LYS A 94 -10.34 10.66 14.28
N ARG A 95 -10.17 11.56 13.33
CA ARG A 95 -8.88 12.15 12.93
C ARG A 95 -8.69 13.49 13.64
N THR A 96 -7.61 13.63 14.38
CA THR A 96 -7.35 14.81 15.20
C THR A 96 -5.91 15.30 14.99
N CYS A 97 -5.74 16.60 14.85
CA CYS A 97 -4.42 17.21 14.76
C CYS A 97 -3.71 17.12 16.13
N PRO A 98 -2.50 16.57 16.23
CA PRO A 98 -1.79 16.45 17.49
C PRO A 98 -1.28 17.78 18.06
N VAL A 99 -1.20 18.84 17.22
CA VAL A 99 -0.69 20.15 17.61
C VAL A 99 -1.81 21.06 18.14
N TRP A 100 -2.94 21.14 17.44
CA TRP A 100 -4.03 22.06 17.75
C TRP A 100 -5.32 21.38 18.18
N HIS A 101 -5.34 20.06 18.27
CA HIS A 101 -6.47 19.23 18.67
C HIS A 101 -7.75 19.44 17.83
N GLN A 102 -7.61 19.99 16.62
CA GLN A 102 -8.70 20.19 15.68
C GLN A 102 -9.02 18.88 14.93
N THR A 103 -10.29 18.70 14.59
CA THR A 103 -10.70 17.60 13.73
C THR A 103 -10.14 17.81 12.32
N VAL A 104 -9.50 16.80 11.78
CA VAL A 104 -8.94 16.80 10.42
C VAL A 104 -9.88 16.04 9.49
N PRO A 105 -10.45 16.71 8.45
CA PRO A 105 -11.37 16.06 7.53
C PRO A 105 -10.68 14.91 6.74
N PRO A 106 -11.44 14.00 6.09
CA PRO A 106 -10.87 12.89 5.33
C PRO A 106 -9.85 13.29 4.27
N ALA A 107 -10.10 14.39 3.55
CA ALA A 107 -9.20 14.95 2.55
C ALA A 107 -8.02 15.75 3.15
N GLY A 108 -8.04 16.04 4.45
CA GLY A 108 -6.98 16.78 5.13
C GLY A 108 -5.76 15.94 5.44
N HIS A 109 -4.67 16.61 5.81
CA HIS A 109 -3.40 15.99 6.18
C HIS A 109 -2.71 16.78 7.29
N LEU A 110 -1.68 16.20 7.89
CA LEU A 110 -0.76 16.91 8.76
C LEU A 110 0.40 17.45 7.93
N ASP A 111 0.81 18.67 8.28
CA ASP A 111 2.02 19.30 7.75
C ASP A 111 3.19 18.99 8.68
N ALA A 112 4.33 18.64 8.10
CA ALA A 112 5.50 18.21 8.84
C ALA A 112 6.79 18.59 8.09
N PHE A 113 7.90 18.58 8.83
CA PHE A 113 9.25 18.61 8.30
C PHE A 113 9.98 17.32 8.65
N LEU A 114 10.64 16.75 7.67
CA LEU A 114 11.53 15.61 7.81
C LEU A 114 12.97 16.14 7.93
N PHE A 115 13.60 15.89 9.06
CA PHE A 115 14.99 16.20 9.30
C PHE A 115 15.85 14.96 9.17
N ILE A 116 16.93 15.05 8.41
CA ILE A 116 17.91 13.98 8.24
C ILE A 116 19.19 14.41 8.93
N ARG A 117 19.54 13.73 10.04
CA ARG A 117 20.78 14.00 10.79
C ARG A 117 21.97 13.40 10.06
N ASP A 118 23.16 13.93 10.31
CA ASP A 118 24.42 13.43 9.74
C ASP A 118 24.68 11.94 10.08
N THR A 119 24.10 11.45 11.17
CA THR A 119 24.09 10.03 11.55
C THR A 119 23.14 9.16 10.73
N GLY A 120 22.46 9.71 9.72
CA GLY A 120 21.43 9.02 8.94
C GLY A 120 20.08 8.81 9.65
N LYS A 121 19.96 9.22 10.92
CA LYS A 121 18.69 9.15 11.65
C LYS A 121 17.71 10.19 11.12
N ARG A 122 16.48 9.75 10.89
CA ARG A 122 15.38 10.60 10.41
C ARG A 122 14.49 10.99 11.58
N HIS A 123 14.06 12.25 11.59
CA HIS A 123 13.15 12.79 12.58
C HIS A 123 12.05 13.58 11.88
N ILE A 124 10.79 13.35 12.25
CA ILE A 124 9.65 14.08 11.70
C ILE A 124 9.11 15.01 12.78
N HIS A 125 8.99 16.28 12.44
CA HIS A 125 8.38 17.31 13.28
C HIS A 125 7.06 17.75 12.65
N ILE A 126 5.95 17.49 13.33
CA ILE A 126 4.60 17.87 12.88
C ILE A 126 4.35 19.32 13.33
N THR A 127 4.01 20.19 12.39
CA THR A 127 3.79 21.63 12.64
C THR A 127 2.33 22.01 12.71
N GLY A 128 1.44 21.19 12.15
CA GLY A 128 0.01 21.46 12.16
C GLY A 128 -0.76 20.57 11.23
N CYS A 129 -1.88 21.06 10.72
CA CYS A 129 -2.72 20.40 9.74
C CYS A 129 -3.39 21.41 8.80
N THR A 130 -4.03 20.93 7.75
CA THR A 130 -4.78 21.77 6.79
C THR A 130 -5.78 22.72 7.42
N GLU A 131 -6.43 22.35 8.51
CA GLU A 131 -7.41 23.19 9.19
C GLU A 131 -6.76 24.28 10.06
N CYS A 132 -5.60 23.98 10.66
CA CYS A 132 -4.83 24.97 11.42
C CYS A 132 -4.38 26.13 10.54
N HIS A 133 -3.91 25.85 9.33
CA HIS A 133 -3.46 26.87 8.38
C HIS A 133 -4.60 27.75 7.85
N LYS A 134 -5.81 27.21 7.68
CA LYS A 134 -6.98 28.00 7.28
C LYS A 134 -7.34 29.06 8.34
N ARG A 135 -7.23 28.72 9.62
CA ARG A 135 -7.56 29.61 10.73
C ARG A 135 -6.55 30.76 10.90
N ASN A 136 -5.28 30.48 10.63
CA ASN A 136 -4.22 31.48 10.79
C ASN A 136 -4.17 32.54 9.65
N LYS A 137 -5.01 32.35 8.60
CA LYS A 137 -5.15 33.29 7.48
C LYS A 137 -6.36 34.21 7.61
N ARG A 138 -7.13 34.16 8.70
CA ARG A 138 -8.22 35.05 9.03
C ARG A 138 -7.75 36.03 10.10
#